data_bd7aebc408dae5f08f9e15973c8872c1
#
_entry.id   bd7aebc408dae5f08f9e15973c8872c1
#
_cell.length_a   1.000
_cell.length_b   1.000
_cell.length_c   1.000
_cell.angle_alpha   90.00
_cell.angle_beta   90.00
_cell.angle_gamma   90.00
#
_symmetry.space_group_name_H-M   'P 1'
#
loop_
_entity.id
_entity.type
_entity.pdbx_description
1 polymer ?
#
loop_
_entity_poly.entity_id
_entity_poly.type
_entity_poly.pdbx_seq_one_letter_code
_entity_poly.pdbx_strand_id
1 'polypeptide(L)'
;AMKDYELVESRMKNLKQKILDYQRLKEKARNPATIHQFKRLENKAREELTELEAVGRPSFWIDETSIQQVGYKDADRYAKYKAKNIRINTKTASSRSERVLAYARNLAVGYGDTPLFCDINFQVRSGDRLELHGRNGVGKSTLIKAMLSQPGPTIIEGETGLDSNVRLGIYEQEISQKYFDMPLGEAIERIYLDRKLPIGDTKVRSLLSNYLFTEGDRNMLVCDLSGGQKARLQIINMLANDPNLIILDEPTSHLDLPSIEELERALSAYHGAMIYISHDNYFRHKLSGEVVEIAPFSE
;
A
#
# COMPACT_ATOMS: atom_id res chain seq x y z
N ALA A 1 25.56 13.42 -9.93
CA ALA A 1 26.40 12.28 -9.50
C ALA A 1 26.55 12.20 -7.97
N MET A 2 27.05 13.22 -7.24
CA MET A 2 27.18 13.15 -5.77
C MET A 2 25.83 13.02 -5.05
N LYS A 3 24.84 13.86 -5.38
CA LYS A 3 23.48 13.74 -4.81
C LYS A 3 22.81 12.40 -5.12
N ASP A 4 23.08 11.84 -6.30
CA ASP A 4 22.52 10.54 -6.69
C ASP A 4 23.20 9.40 -5.92
N TYR A 5 24.50 9.53 -5.60
CA TYR A 5 25.21 8.58 -4.75
C TYR A 5 24.75 8.62 -3.29
N GLU A 6 24.48 9.82 -2.74
CA GLU A 6 23.89 9.95 -1.39
C GLU A 6 22.52 9.24 -1.28
N LEU A 7 21.72 9.29 -2.37
CA LEU A 7 20.46 8.55 -2.45
C LEU A 7 20.69 7.03 -2.47
N VAL A 8 21.68 6.55 -3.23
CA VAL A 8 22.05 5.13 -3.26
C VAL A 8 22.58 4.67 -1.90
N GLU A 9 23.43 5.48 -1.24
CA GLU A 9 23.95 5.18 0.10
C GLU A 9 22.84 5.14 1.16
N SER A 10 21.89 6.07 1.08
CA SER A 10 20.68 6.04 1.92
C SER A 10 19.85 4.77 1.68
N ARG A 11 19.70 4.37 0.41
CA ARG A 11 18.98 3.13 0.03
C ARG A 11 19.67 1.88 0.56
N MET A 12 21.00 1.79 0.41
CA MET A 12 21.81 0.70 0.94
C MET A 12 21.68 0.59 2.47
N LYS A 13 21.69 1.72 3.18
CA LYS A 13 21.49 1.76 4.63
C LYS A 13 20.11 1.23 5.03
N ASN A 14 19.08 1.64 4.31
CA ASN A 14 17.71 1.15 4.54
C ASN A 14 17.57 -0.35 4.28
N LEU A 15 18.19 -0.86 3.19
CA LEU A 15 18.18 -2.29 2.88
C LEU A 15 18.92 -3.11 3.93
N LYS A 16 20.08 -2.64 4.43
CA LYS A 16 20.82 -3.29 5.51
C LYS A 16 19.96 -3.39 6.79
N GLN A 17 19.24 -2.32 7.12
CA GLN A 17 18.34 -2.33 8.27
C GLN A 17 17.19 -3.32 8.08
N LYS A 18 16.54 -3.32 6.91
CA LYS A 18 15.47 -4.28 6.58
C LYS A 18 15.92 -5.74 6.65
N ILE A 19 17.11 -6.04 6.16
CA ILE A 19 17.68 -7.40 6.25
C ILE A 19 17.78 -7.84 7.70
N LEU A 20 18.30 -6.98 8.58
CA LEU A 20 18.39 -7.26 10.01
C LEU A 20 17.01 -7.47 10.65
N ASP A 21 16.03 -6.65 10.28
CA ASP A 21 14.68 -6.76 10.81
C ASP A 21 14.00 -8.06 10.34
N TYR A 22 14.14 -8.44 9.06
CA TYR A 22 13.62 -9.72 8.56
C TYR A 22 14.30 -10.92 9.22
N GLN A 23 15.58 -10.85 9.52
CA GLN A 23 16.29 -11.89 10.28
C GLN A 23 15.73 -12.05 11.69
N ARG A 24 15.56 -10.94 12.42
CA ARG A 24 14.97 -10.96 13.77
C ARG A 24 13.54 -11.49 13.78
N LEU A 25 12.75 -11.11 12.77
CA LEU A 25 11.37 -11.56 12.63
C LEU A 25 11.30 -13.05 12.29
N LYS A 26 12.20 -13.53 11.43
CA LYS A 26 12.34 -14.95 11.09
C LYS A 26 12.70 -15.79 12.32
N GLU A 27 13.61 -15.32 13.19
CA GLU A 27 14.00 -16.00 14.42
C GLU A 27 12.85 -16.08 15.44
N LYS A 28 11.98 -15.06 15.48
CA LYS A 28 10.82 -15.01 16.38
C LYS A 28 9.61 -15.76 15.85
N ALA A 29 9.55 -16.02 14.54
CA ALA A 29 8.41 -16.67 13.91
C ALA A 29 8.36 -18.16 14.25
N ARG A 30 7.18 -18.63 14.69
CA ARG A 30 6.91 -20.04 14.98
C ARG A 30 6.20 -20.77 13.84
N ASN A 31 5.59 -20.02 12.92
CA ASN A 31 4.84 -20.59 11.79
C ASN A 31 5.77 -20.77 10.58
N PRO A 32 5.89 -21.98 9.99
CA PRO A 32 6.72 -22.24 8.82
C PRO A 32 6.43 -21.35 7.62
N ALA A 33 5.16 -21.04 7.35
CA ALA A 33 4.76 -20.16 6.24
C ALA A 33 5.32 -18.73 6.43
N THR A 34 5.25 -18.21 7.65
CA THR A 34 5.78 -16.88 8.01
C THR A 34 7.30 -16.86 7.92
N ILE A 35 7.99 -17.95 8.33
CA ILE A 35 9.45 -18.08 8.17
C ILE A 35 9.84 -18.06 6.69
N HIS A 36 9.12 -18.77 5.84
CA HIS A 36 9.35 -18.78 4.39
C HIS A 36 9.13 -17.40 3.76
N GLN A 37 8.11 -16.67 4.20
CA GLN A 37 7.84 -15.31 3.74
C GLN A 37 9.00 -14.37 4.08
N PHE A 38 9.46 -14.35 5.34
CA PHE A 38 10.58 -13.51 5.75
C PHE A 38 11.89 -13.90 5.05
N LYS A 39 12.14 -15.19 4.84
CA LYS A 39 13.30 -15.66 4.07
C LYS A 39 13.27 -15.14 2.63
N ARG A 40 12.10 -15.17 1.98
CA ARG A 40 11.94 -14.64 0.61
C ARG A 40 12.19 -13.13 0.56
N LEU A 41 11.67 -12.36 1.53
CA LEU A 41 11.87 -10.91 1.63
C LEU A 41 13.34 -10.56 1.94
N GLU A 42 13.97 -11.30 2.84
CA GLU A 42 15.41 -11.17 3.15
C GLU A 42 16.26 -11.40 1.89
N ASN A 43 16.02 -12.48 1.15
CA ASN A 43 16.77 -12.80 -0.06
C ASN A 43 16.65 -11.70 -1.12
N LYS A 44 15.43 -11.20 -1.38
CA LYS A 44 15.20 -10.08 -2.31
C LYS A 44 15.95 -8.81 -1.89
N ALA A 45 15.91 -8.48 -0.60
CA ALA A 45 16.63 -7.31 -0.09
C ALA A 45 18.16 -7.48 -0.19
N ARG A 46 18.68 -8.70 -0.04
CA ARG A 46 20.11 -9.02 -0.24
C ARG A 46 20.52 -8.92 -1.70
N GLU A 47 19.73 -9.43 -2.63
CA GLU A 47 19.97 -9.32 -4.07
C GLU A 47 20.05 -7.86 -4.49
N GLU A 48 19.09 -7.02 -4.08
CA GLU A 48 19.09 -5.59 -4.37
C GLU A 48 20.28 -4.87 -3.74
N LEU A 49 20.64 -5.23 -2.50
CA LEU A 49 21.82 -4.67 -1.84
C LEU A 49 23.11 -5.02 -2.60
N THR A 50 23.24 -6.25 -3.08
CA THR A 50 24.41 -6.69 -3.86
C THR A 50 24.51 -5.94 -5.18
N GLU A 51 23.39 -5.72 -5.86
CA GLU A 51 23.35 -4.90 -7.08
C GLU A 51 23.79 -3.46 -6.82
N LEU A 52 23.37 -2.86 -5.68
CA LEU A 52 23.74 -1.51 -5.30
C LEU A 52 25.21 -1.40 -4.85
N GLU A 53 25.74 -2.40 -4.15
CA GLU A 53 27.15 -2.45 -3.75
C GLU A 53 28.10 -2.63 -4.95
N ALA A 54 27.62 -3.24 -6.04
CA ALA A 54 28.36 -3.33 -7.30
C ALA A 54 28.47 -1.97 -8.03
N VAL A 55 27.67 -0.98 -7.65
CA VAL A 55 27.76 0.41 -8.13
C VAL A 55 28.80 1.13 -7.28
N GLY A 56 30.08 1.09 -7.69
CA GLY A 56 31.20 1.66 -6.94
C GLY A 56 31.07 3.19 -6.66
N ARG A 57 31.76 3.68 -5.65
CA ARG A 57 31.86 5.13 -5.38
C ARG A 57 32.48 5.82 -6.58
N PRO A 58 31.92 6.96 -7.06
CA PRO A 58 32.63 7.77 -8.04
C PRO A 58 33.94 8.27 -7.39
N SER A 59 35.07 7.91 -7.96
CA SER A 59 36.36 8.36 -7.44
C SER A 59 36.59 9.82 -7.79
N PHE A 60 37.14 10.60 -6.85
CA PHE A 60 37.39 12.03 -6.97
C PHE A 60 38.55 12.37 -7.95
N TRP A 61 39.24 11.39 -8.51
CA TRP A 61 40.45 11.51 -9.32
C TRP A 61 40.26 10.98 -10.74
N ILE A 62 39.25 11.46 -11.47
CA ILE A 62 39.04 11.09 -12.87
C ILE A 62 39.18 12.38 -13.70
N ASP A 63 40.10 12.38 -14.69
CA ASP A 63 40.31 13.44 -15.66
C ASP A 63 39.00 13.86 -16.36
N GLU A 64 38.88 15.16 -16.68
CA GLU A 64 37.67 15.77 -17.27
C GLU A 64 37.17 15.09 -18.54
N THR A 65 38.01 14.39 -19.30
CA THR A 65 37.65 13.61 -20.49
C THR A 65 36.98 12.27 -20.16
N SER A 66 37.26 11.70 -18.99
CA SER A 66 36.61 10.46 -18.50
C SER A 66 35.25 10.75 -17.88
N ILE A 67 35.00 11.97 -17.35
CA ILE A 67 33.75 12.36 -16.70
C ILE A 67 32.56 12.30 -17.68
N GLN A 68 32.76 12.67 -18.95
CA GLN A 68 31.67 12.64 -19.93
C GLN A 68 31.26 11.20 -20.34
N GLN A 69 32.21 10.26 -20.40
CA GLN A 69 31.91 8.87 -20.80
C GLN A 69 31.42 8.00 -19.64
N VAL A 70 31.93 8.22 -18.42
CA VAL A 70 31.50 7.54 -17.20
C VAL A 70 30.17 8.08 -16.72
N GLY A 71 29.93 9.40 -16.85
CA GLY A 71 28.71 10.05 -16.41
C GLY A 71 27.44 9.55 -17.10
N TYR A 72 27.50 9.14 -18.38
CA TYR A 72 26.33 8.60 -19.07
C TYR A 72 25.96 7.17 -18.62
N LYS A 73 26.94 6.30 -18.42
CA LYS A 73 26.68 4.91 -17.96
C LYS A 73 26.23 4.83 -16.51
N ASP A 74 26.79 5.69 -15.65
CA ASP A 74 26.42 5.74 -14.24
C ASP A 74 25.10 6.52 -14.02
N ALA A 75 24.83 7.56 -14.80
CA ALA A 75 23.56 8.27 -14.74
C ALA A 75 22.36 7.36 -15.05
N ASP A 76 22.47 6.46 -16.03
CA ASP A 76 21.44 5.47 -16.33
C ASP A 76 21.30 4.41 -15.22
N ARG A 77 22.42 3.98 -14.60
CA ARG A 77 22.37 3.07 -13.46
C ARG A 77 21.70 3.70 -12.24
N TYR A 78 22.07 4.93 -11.88
CA TYR A 78 21.47 5.66 -10.76
C TYR A 78 20.03 6.07 -11.05
N ALA A 79 19.66 6.33 -12.32
CA ALA A 79 18.29 6.64 -12.70
C ALA A 79 17.31 5.50 -12.38
N LYS A 80 17.76 4.24 -12.48
CA LYS A 80 16.96 3.05 -12.08
C LYS A 80 16.61 3.07 -10.60
N TYR A 81 17.50 3.60 -9.74
CA TYR A 81 17.34 3.64 -8.27
C TYR A 81 16.93 5.02 -7.74
N LYS A 82 16.83 6.01 -8.62
CA LYS A 82 16.32 7.33 -8.25
C LYS A 82 14.86 7.14 -7.82
N ALA A 83 14.61 7.36 -6.53
CA ALA A 83 13.27 7.28 -5.98
C ALA A 83 12.35 8.25 -6.71
N LYS A 84 11.64 7.76 -7.70
CA LYS A 84 10.55 8.48 -8.34
C LYS A 84 9.43 8.48 -7.30
N ASN A 85 9.04 9.64 -6.83
CA ASN A 85 7.98 9.76 -5.83
C ASN A 85 6.62 9.80 -6.53
N ILE A 86 5.73 8.92 -6.17
CA ILE A 86 4.31 9.03 -6.52
C ILE A 86 3.79 10.33 -5.90
N ARG A 87 3.21 11.20 -6.71
CA ARG A 87 2.62 12.46 -6.24
C ARG A 87 1.16 12.25 -5.91
N ILE A 88 0.85 12.08 -4.64
CA ILE A 88 -0.52 12.03 -4.15
C ILE A 88 -0.98 13.46 -3.88
N ASN A 89 -1.90 13.95 -4.71
CA ASN A 89 -2.58 15.22 -4.52
C ASN A 89 -3.96 14.95 -3.92
N THR A 90 -4.03 14.67 -2.61
CA THR A 90 -5.30 14.64 -1.90
C THR A 90 -5.66 16.07 -1.46
N LYS A 91 -6.87 16.50 -1.80
CA LYS A 91 -7.43 17.80 -1.35
C LYS A 91 -7.91 17.73 0.09
N THR A 92 -7.76 16.60 0.76
CA THR A 92 -8.18 16.41 2.16
C THR A 92 -7.41 17.40 3.02
N ALA A 93 -8.12 18.42 3.48
CA ALA A 93 -7.58 19.46 4.33
C ALA A 93 -7.03 18.82 5.61
N SER A 94 -5.88 19.27 6.06
CA SER A 94 -5.18 18.81 7.27
C SER A 94 -5.89 19.21 8.58
N SER A 95 -7.16 19.60 8.55
CA SER A 95 -7.94 19.88 9.75
C SER A 95 -8.44 18.56 10.33
N ARG A 96 -7.91 18.17 11.50
CA ARG A 96 -8.53 17.13 12.33
C ARG A 96 -9.96 17.56 12.62
N SER A 97 -10.92 16.91 11.97
CA SER A 97 -12.33 17.05 12.29
C SER A 97 -12.65 16.07 13.43
N GLU A 98 -13.35 16.50 14.44
CA GLU A 98 -13.86 15.62 15.51
C GLU A 98 -14.91 14.60 15.02
N ARG A 99 -15.27 14.70 13.75
CA ARG A 99 -16.30 13.86 13.14
C ARG A 99 -15.83 12.41 13.05
N VAL A 100 -16.64 11.51 13.57
CA VAL A 100 -16.47 10.06 13.44
C VAL A 100 -16.82 9.64 12.03
N LEU A 101 -15.87 8.99 11.34
CA LEU A 101 -16.02 8.52 9.95
C LEU A 101 -16.47 7.06 9.91
N ALA A 102 -15.98 6.24 10.85
CA ALA A 102 -16.34 4.83 11.00
C ALA A 102 -16.42 4.47 12.47
N TYR A 103 -17.28 3.52 12.81
CA TYR A 103 -17.45 3.08 14.21
C TYR A 103 -17.90 1.63 14.30
N ALA A 104 -17.62 1.03 15.45
CA ALA A 104 -18.25 -0.18 15.95
C ALA A 104 -18.55 0.01 17.44
N ARG A 105 -19.71 -0.47 17.90
CA ARG A 105 -20.17 -0.37 19.29
C ARG A 105 -20.75 -1.70 19.73
N ASN A 106 -20.14 -2.30 20.74
CA ASN A 106 -20.52 -3.61 21.30
C ASN A 106 -20.82 -4.65 20.21
N LEU A 107 -19.98 -4.63 19.15
CA LEU A 107 -20.27 -5.33 17.91
C LEU A 107 -19.90 -6.81 18.03
N ALA A 108 -20.87 -7.66 17.75
CA ALA A 108 -20.68 -9.09 17.48
C ALA A 108 -21.09 -9.41 16.04
N VAL A 109 -20.21 -10.08 15.31
CA VAL A 109 -20.44 -10.45 13.91
C VAL A 109 -20.15 -11.92 13.70
N GLY A 110 -20.96 -12.54 12.86
CA GLY A 110 -20.82 -13.95 12.50
C GLY A 110 -21.48 -14.32 11.19
N TYR A 111 -21.81 -15.58 11.05
CA TYR A 111 -22.60 -16.12 9.94
C TYR A 111 -23.80 -16.87 10.51
N GLY A 112 -25.01 -16.45 10.13
CA GLY A 112 -26.24 -16.89 10.80
C GLY A 112 -26.20 -16.49 12.27
N ASP A 113 -26.46 -17.43 13.17
CA ASP A 113 -26.50 -17.21 14.63
C ASP A 113 -25.17 -17.51 15.33
N THR A 114 -24.13 -17.87 14.60
CA THR A 114 -22.83 -18.22 15.18
C THR A 114 -21.88 -17.04 15.13
N PRO A 115 -21.49 -16.44 16.29
CA PRO A 115 -20.55 -15.33 16.33
C PRO A 115 -19.13 -15.81 16.04
N LEU A 116 -18.37 -15.02 15.26
CA LEU A 116 -16.95 -15.18 15.08
C LEU A 116 -16.17 -14.47 16.17
N PHE A 117 -16.65 -13.29 16.55
CA PHE A 117 -16.08 -12.44 17.60
C PHE A 117 -17.19 -11.56 18.19
N CYS A 118 -16.95 -11.03 19.38
CA CYS A 118 -17.86 -10.12 20.09
C CYS A 118 -17.10 -8.95 20.70
N ASP A 119 -17.89 -8.01 21.23
CA ASP A 119 -17.44 -6.84 22.03
C ASP A 119 -16.39 -5.98 21.32
N ILE A 120 -16.52 -5.82 20.02
CA ILE A 120 -15.66 -4.92 19.25
C ILE A 120 -16.16 -3.49 19.39
N ASN A 121 -15.26 -2.62 19.84
CA ASN A 121 -15.53 -1.21 20.06
C ASN A 121 -14.41 -0.36 19.46
N PHE A 122 -14.74 0.58 18.57
CA PHE A 122 -13.82 1.60 18.08
C PHE A 122 -14.55 2.78 17.44
N GLN A 123 -13.84 3.90 17.31
CA GLN A 123 -14.25 5.06 16.54
C GLN A 123 -13.05 5.58 15.75
N VAL A 124 -13.24 5.85 14.47
CA VAL A 124 -12.20 6.38 13.58
C VAL A 124 -12.60 7.78 13.15
N ARG A 125 -11.77 8.76 13.45
CA ARG A 125 -11.94 10.17 13.07
C ARG A 125 -10.99 10.55 11.93
N SER A 126 -11.16 11.74 11.39
CA SER A 126 -10.27 12.25 10.34
C SER A 126 -8.81 12.29 10.81
N GLY A 127 -7.95 11.65 10.06
CA GLY A 127 -6.51 11.53 10.35
C GLY A 127 -6.12 10.38 11.28
N ASP A 128 -7.09 9.64 11.84
CA ASP A 128 -6.80 8.47 12.67
C ASP A 128 -6.33 7.29 11.82
N ARG A 129 -5.53 6.46 12.43
CA ARG A 129 -5.06 5.19 11.85
C ARG A 129 -5.44 4.07 12.80
N LEU A 130 -6.23 3.12 12.33
CA LEU A 130 -6.70 1.98 13.10
C LEU A 130 -6.19 0.69 12.48
N GLU A 131 -5.49 -0.11 13.28
CA GLU A 131 -5.11 -1.46 12.94
C GLU A 131 -6.12 -2.46 13.48
N LEU A 132 -6.67 -3.32 12.61
CA LEU A 132 -7.42 -4.49 13.03
C LEU A 132 -6.46 -5.66 13.18
N HIS A 133 -6.16 -6.03 14.41
CA HIS A 133 -5.20 -7.09 14.75
C HIS A 133 -5.90 -8.37 15.20
N GLY A 134 -5.28 -9.53 14.96
CA GLY A 134 -5.79 -10.83 15.40
C GLY A 134 -5.29 -11.97 14.51
N ARG A 135 -5.55 -13.20 14.93
CA ARG A 135 -5.12 -14.41 14.20
C ARG A 135 -5.74 -14.49 12.80
N ASN A 136 -5.09 -15.26 11.89
CA ASN A 136 -5.67 -15.55 10.59
C ASN A 136 -6.99 -16.32 10.77
N GLY A 137 -8.02 -15.92 10.00
CA GLY A 137 -9.34 -16.56 10.06
C GLY A 137 -10.24 -16.09 11.22
N VAL A 138 -9.79 -15.17 12.09
CA VAL A 138 -10.60 -14.66 13.22
C VAL A 138 -11.78 -13.78 12.79
N GLY A 139 -11.83 -13.35 11.50
CA GLY A 139 -12.93 -12.53 11.02
C GLY A 139 -12.61 -11.06 10.76
N LYS A 140 -11.32 -10.67 10.66
CA LYS A 140 -10.91 -9.28 10.36
C LYS A 140 -11.57 -8.73 9.09
N SER A 141 -11.45 -9.44 7.97
CA SER A 141 -12.10 -9.06 6.71
C SER A 141 -13.62 -9.16 6.79
N THR A 142 -14.16 -10.03 7.66
CA THR A 142 -15.61 -10.13 7.93
C THR A 142 -16.10 -8.86 8.64
N LEU A 143 -15.32 -8.30 9.57
CA LEU A 143 -15.63 -7.03 10.21
C LEU A 143 -15.70 -5.90 9.19
N ILE A 144 -14.71 -5.80 8.28
CA ILE A 144 -14.72 -4.81 7.20
C ILE A 144 -15.98 -4.98 6.32
N LYS A 145 -16.34 -6.21 5.94
CA LYS A 145 -17.54 -6.47 5.14
C LYS A 145 -18.83 -6.06 5.87
N ALA A 146 -18.93 -6.35 7.17
CA ALA A 146 -20.07 -5.94 7.99
C ALA A 146 -20.18 -4.40 8.06
N MET A 147 -19.08 -3.70 8.33
CA MET A 147 -19.02 -2.25 8.36
C MET A 147 -19.40 -1.61 7.02
N LEU A 148 -19.06 -2.25 5.90
CA LEU A 148 -19.41 -1.82 4.55
C LEU A 148 -20.81 -2.28 4.12
N SER A 149 -21.57 -2.93 5.00
CA SER A 149 -22.90 -3.52 4.70
C SER A 149 -22.87 -4.44 3.47
N GLN A 150 -21.76 -5.14 3.28
CA GLN A 150 -21.61 -6.13 2.20
C GLN A 150 -22.36 -7.42 2.55
N PRO A 151 -22.85 -8.16 1.54
CA PRO A 151 -23.53 -9.43 1.78
C PRO A 151 -22.59 -10.46 2.38
N GLY A 152 -23.16 -11.33 3.24
CA GLY A 152 -22.49 -12.46 3.86
C GLY A 152 -22.48 -12.40 5.39
N PRO A 153 -21.77 -11.46 6.04
CA PRO A 153 -21.77 -11.39 7.49
C PRO A 153 -23.09 -10.91 8.07
N THR A 154 -23.43 -11.43 9.25
CA THR A 154 -24.59 -11.04 10.04
C THR A 154 -24.13 -10.29 11.28
N ILE A 155 -24.70 -9.13 11.56
CA ILE A 155 -24.54 -8.43 12.84
C ILE A 155 -25.47 -9.12 13.84
N ILE A 156 -24.88 -9.74 14.85
CA ILE A 156 -25.62 -10.48 15.88
C ILE A 156 -25.97 -9.55 17.04
N GLU A 157 -25.03 -8.67 17.40
CA GLU A 157 -25.20 -7.69 18.48
C GLU A 157 -24.47 -6.39 18.14
N GLY A 158 -24.94 -5.29 18.70
CA GLY A 158 -24.34 -3.98 18.54
C GLY A 158 -24.57 -3.35 17.17
N GLU A 159 -23.74 -2.41 16.83
CA GLU A 159 -23.83 -1.67 15.57
C GLU A 159 -22.47 -1.29 15.00
N THR A 160 -22.38 -1.19 13.68
CA THR A 160 -21.23 -0.67 12.98
C THR A 160 -21.64 0.04 11.70
N GLY A 161 -20.83 0.96 11.23
CA GLY A 161 -21.10 1.65 9.98
C GLY A 161 -20.14 2.78 9.67
N LEU A 162 -20.43 3.45 8.56
CA LEU A 162 -19.73 4.62 8.06
C LEU A 162 -20.64 5.84 8.13
N ASP A 163 -20.04 7.01 8.38
CA ASP A 163 -20.77 8.30 8.24
C ASP A 163 -21.16 8.53 6.78
N SER A 164 -22.32 9.16 6.56
CA SER A 164 -22.90 9.43 5.23
C SER A 164 -22.00 10.28 4.31
N ASN A 165 -21.05 11.03 4.86
CA ASN A 165 -20.11 11.86 4.09
C ASN A 165 -18.75 11.20 3.89
N VAL A 166 -18.64 9.91 4.18
CA VAL A 166 -17.41 9.17 3.91
C VAL A 166 -17.24 9.00 2.40
N ARG A 167 -16.11 9.50 1.91
CA ARG A 167 -15.58 9.13 0.59
C ARG A 167 -14.58 8.04 0.83
N LEU A 168 -15.00 6.81 0.52
CA LEU A 168 -14.25 5.61 0.82
C LEU A 168 -13.26 5.27 -0.30
N GLY A 169 -12.00 4.99 0.05
CA GLY A 169 -11.02 4.34 -0.79
C GLY A 169 -10.75 2.91 -0.28
N ILE A 170 -10.84 1.93 -1.14
CA ILE A 170 -10.53 0.54 -0.80
C ILE A 170 -9.34 0.10 -1.63
N TYR A 171 -8.31 -0.46 -0.98
CA TYR A 171 -7.23 -1.15 -1.65
C TYR A 171 -7.62 -2.63 -1.77
N GLU A 172 -7.94 -3.06 -2.99
CA GLU A 172 -8.31 -4.44 -3.28
C GLU A 172 -7.05 -5.29 -3.47
N GLN A 173 -7.12 -6.58 -3.10
CA GLN A 173 -5.99 -7.51 -3.28
C GLN A 173 -5.67 -7.75 -4.77
N GLU A 174 -6.69 -7.74 -5.61
CA GLU A 174 -6.56 -7.93 -7.06
C GLU A 174 -7.32 -6.84 -7.82
N ILE A 175 -6.80 -6.51 -9.00
CA ILE A 175 -7.50 -5.64 -9.92
C ILE A 175 -8.73 -6.39 -10.46
N SER A 176 -9.89 -5.73 -10.49
CA SER A 176 -11.11 -6.32 -11.04
C SER A 176 -10.89 -6.82 -12.47
N GLN A 177 -11.31 -8.06 -12.73
CA GLN A 177 -11.16 -8.72 -14.03
C GLN A 177 -11.77 -7.92 -15.18
N LYS A 178 -12.78 -7.08 -14.92
CA LYS A 178 -13.40 -6.21 -15.94
C LYS A 178 -12.44 -5.24 -16.62
N TYR A 179 -11.26 -4.98 -16.00
CA TYR A 179 -10.25 -4.10 -16.58
C TYR A 179 -9.12 -4.84 -17.29
N PHE A 180 -9.02 -6.18 -17.18
CA PHE A 180 -7.85 -6.97 -17.61
C PHE A 180 -7.56 -6.81 -19.10
N ASP A 181 -8.60 -6.82 -19.95
CA ASP A 181 -8.46 -6.74 -21.40
C ASP A 181 -8.49 -5.29 -21.92
N MET A 182 -8.41 -4.31 -21.03
CA MET A 182 -8.37 -2.88 -21.40
C MET A 182 -6.94 -2.37 -21.42
N PRO A 183 -6.59 -1.46 -22.35
CA PRO A 183 -5.39 -0.64 -22.22
C PRO A 183 -5.39 0.15 -20.92
N LEU A 184 -4.22 0.34 -20.30
CA LEU A 184 -4.09 1.03 -19.01
C LEU A 184 -4.76 2.41 -19.00
N GLY A 185 -4.60 3.19 -20.07
CA GLY A 185 -5.23 4.51 -20.19
C GLY A 185 -6.75 4.44 -20.13
N GLU A 186 -7.34 3.48 -20.87
CA GLU A 186 -8.79 3.24 -20.88
C GLU A 186 -9.29 2.68 -19.54
N ALA A 187 -8.53 1.79 -18.90
CA ALA A 187 -8.85 1.27 -17.58
C ALA A 187 -8.92 2.39 -16.52
N ILE A 188 -7.98 3.36 -16.57
CA ILE A 188 -8.03 4.54 -15.69
C ILE A 188 -9.28 5.38 -15.98
N GLU A 189 -9.61 5.64 -17.23
CA GLU A 189 -10.84 6.35 -17.59
C GLU A 189 -12.07 5.62 -17.05
N ARG A 190 -12.15 4.32 -17.26
CA ARG A 190 -13.27 3.48 -16.81
C ARG A 190 -13.43 3.51 -15.28
N ILE A 191 -12.33 3.44 -14.52
CA ILE A 191 -12.32 3.55 -13.05
C ILE A 191 -13.01 4.85 -12.59
N TYR A 192 -12.73 5.98 -13.25
CA TYR A 192 -13.34 7.26 -12.93
C TYR A 192 -14.81 7.32 -13.34
N LEU A 193 -15.14 6.87 -14.55
CA LEU A 193 -16.51 6.87 -15.08
C LEU A 193 -17.45 5.97 -14.26
N ASP A 194 -16.98 4.80 -13.82
CA ASP A 194 -17.75 3.89 -12.97
C ASP A 194 -18.12 4.55 -11.61
N ARG A 195 -17.31 5.52 -11.17
CA ARG A 195 -17.57 6.33 -9.97
C ARG A 195 -18.29 7.66 -10.28
N LYS A 196 -18.72 7.87 -11.51
CA LYS A 196 -19.34 9.13 -11.98
C LYS A 196 -18.45 10.35 -11.77
N LEU A 197 -17.12 10.16 -11.85
CA LEU A 197 -16.14 11.22 -11.71
C LEU A 197 -15.73 11.76 -13.07
N PRO A 198 -15.52 13.10 -13.20
CA PRO A 198 -15.06 13.68 -14.45
C PRO A 198 -13.63 13.26 -14.75
N ILE A 199 -13.40 12.81 -15.98
CA ILE A 199 -12.10 12.45 -16.50
C ILE A 199 -11.98 12.89 -17.96
N GLY A 200 -10.76 13.21 -18.38
CA GLY A 200 -10.41 13.51 -19.75
C GLY A 200 -8.96 13.15 -19.99
N ASP A 201 -8.54 13.15 -21.25
CA ASP A 201 -7.20 12.69 -21.66
C ASP A 201 -6.06 13.39 -20.90
N THR A 202 -6.16 14.69 -20.67
CA THR A 202 -5.17 15.46 -19.88
C THR A 202 -5.05 14.92 -18.46
N LYS A 203 -6.15 14.56 -17.81
CA LYS A 203 -6.13 14.00 -16.47
C LYS A 203 -5.54 12.59 -16.45
N VAL A 204 -5.85 11.76 -17.45
CA VAL A 204 -5.26 10.42 -17.60
C VAL A 204 -3.74 10.52 -17.75
N ARG A 205 -3.23 11.40 -18.64
CA ARG A 205 -1.79 11.64 -18.79
C ARG A 205 -1.14 12.12 -17.50
N SER A 206 -1.81 13.03 -16.78
CA SER A 206 -1.32 13.52 -15.49
C SER A 206 -1.25 12.39 -14.46
N LEU A 207 -2.25 11.51 -14.39
CA LEU A 207 -2.24 10.34 -13.50
C LEU A 207 -1.11 9.38 -13.88
N LEU A 208 -0.99 9.01 -15.15
CA LEU A 208 0.10 8.15 -15.62
C LEU A 208 1.47 8.71 -15.19
N SER A 209 1.71 10.00 -15.43
CA SER A 209 2.97 10.66 -15.04
C SER A 209 3.17 10.69 -13.53
N ASN A 210 2.14 11.04 -12.73
CA ASN A 210 2.22 11.14 -11.29
C ASN A 210 2.47 9.79 -10.61
N TYR A 211 1.97 8.71 -11.23
CA TYR A 211 2.14 7.33 -10.76
C TYR A 211 3.24 6.56 -11.51
N LEU A 212 4.15 7.31 -12.16
CA LEU A 212 5.39 6.78 -12.75
C LEU A 212 5.18 5.73 -13.85
N PHE A 213 4.08 5.83 -14.57
CA PHE A 213 3.92 5.12 -15.82
C PHE A 213 4.61 5.89 -16.97
N THR A 214 5.13 5.15 -17.92
CA THR A 214 5.69 5.70 -19.14
C THR A 214 4.60 5.91 -20.20
N GLU A 215 4.89 6.68 -21.25
CA GLU A 215 3.96 6.84 -22.38
C GLU A 215 3.68 5.49 -23.09
N GLY A 216 4.66 4.58 -23.08
CA GLY A 216 4.49 3.22 -23.63
C GLY A 216 3.52 2.37 -22.80
N ASP A 217 3.47 2.55 -21.50
CA ASP A 217 2.60 1.78 -20.61
C ASP A 217 1.11 2.08 -20.86
N ARG A 218 0.79 3.28 -21.39
CA ARG A 218 -0.59 3.70 -21.62
C ARG A 218 -1.41 2.72 -22.45
N ASN A 219 -0.78 2.11 -23.45
CA ASN A 219 -1.42 1.20 -24.38
C ASN A 219 -1.26 -0.28 -24.00
N MET A 220 -0.53 -0.58 -22.92
CA MET A 220 -0.41 -1.94 -22.41
C MET A 220 -1.72 -2.42 -21.80
N LEU A 221 -2.06 -3.68 -22.03
CA LEU A 221 -3.21 -4.30 -21.38
C LEU A 221 -2.95 -4.43 -19.88
N VAL A 222 -3.99 -4.25 -19.07
CA VAL A 222 -3.88 -4.36 -17.62
C VAL A 222 -3.41 -5.76 -17.19
N CYS A 223 -3.77 -6.82 -17.89
CA CYS A 223 -3.28 -8.18 -17.62
C CYS A 223 -1.76 -8.29 -17.77
N ASP A 224 -1.14 -7.55 -18.71
CA ASP A 224 0.30 -7.60 -19.01
C ASP A 224 1.14 -6.72 -18.09
N LEU A 225 0.52 -5.92 -17.22
CA LEU A 225 1.22 -5.08 -16.27
C LEU A 225 2.03 -5.91 -15.28
N SER A 226 3.24 -5.45 -14.94
CA SER A 226 4.03 -6.01 -13.85
C SER A 226 3.32 -5.85 -12.49
N GLY A 227 3.73 -6.61 -11.47
CA GLY A 227 3.18 -6.50 -10.12
C GLY A 227 3.20 -5.06 -9.58
N GLY A 228 4.33 -4.34 -9.75
CA GLY A 228 4.45 -2.94 -9.35
C GLY A 228 3.56 -1.98 -10.15
N GLN A 229 3.38 -2.21 -11.45
CA GLN A 229 2.45 -1.44 -12.26
C GLN A 229 1.00 -1.70 -11.84
N LYS A 230 0.64 -2.94 -11.54
CA LYS A 230 -0.68 -3.31 -10.99
C LYS A 230 -0.94 -2.63 -9.65
N ALA A 231 0.04 -2.63 -8.74
CA ALA A 231 -0.06 -1.94 -7.46
C ALA A 231 -0.31 -0.43 -7.64
N ARG A 232 0.39 0.23 -8.56
CA ARG A 232 0.18 1.66 -8.87
C ARG A 232 -1.20 1.93 -9.45
N LEU A 233 -1.73 1.05 -10.31
CA LEU A 233 -3.10 1.17 -10.82
C LEU A 233 -4.12 1.02 -9.68
N GLN A 234 -3.90 0.12 -8.72
CA GLN A 234 -4.75 -0.03 -7.55
C GLN A 234 -4.70 1.21 -6.64
N ILE A 235 -3.54 1.85 -6.49
CA ILE A 235 -3.44 3.12 -5.75
C ILE A 235 -4.24 4.21 -6.48
N ILE A 236 -4.17 4.30 -7.82
CA ILE A 236 -5.01 5.22 -8.61
C ILE A 236 -6.49 4.93 -8.37
N ASN A 237 -6.88 3.65 -8.42
CA ASN A 237 -8.24 3.21 -8.17
C ASN A 237 -8.71 3.61 -6.75
N MET A 238 -7.93 3.32 -5.73
CA MET A 238 -8.23 3.64 -4.33
C MET A 238 -8.40 5.16 -4.11
N LEU A 239 -7.55 5.98 -4.73
CA LEU A 239 -7.52 7.43 -4.53
C LEU A 239 -8.41 8.23 -5.51
N ALA A 240 -9.11 7.57 -6.44
CA ALA A 240 -9.81 8.24 -7.54
C ALA A 240 -10.87 9.28 -7.09
N ASN A 241 -11.58 9.03 -5.99
CA ASN A 241 -12.63 9.90 -5.46
C ASN A 241 -12.15 10.81 -4.32
N ASP A 242 -10.85 11.04 -4.18
CA ASP A 242 -10.26 11.85 -3.09
C ASP A 242 -10.80 11.40 -1.70
N PRO A 243 -10.54 10.15 -1.29
CA PRO A 243 -11.14 9.57 -0.10
C PRO A 243 -10.74 10.32 1.17
N ASN A 244 -11.63 10.35 2.17
CA ASN A 244 -11.34 10.79 3.53
C ASN A 244 -11.17 9.62 4.51
N LEU A 245 -11.53 8.39 4.07
CA LEU A 245 -11.26 7.14 4.75
C LEU A 245 -10.72 6.12 3.75
N ILE A 246 -9.60 5.48 4.08
CA ILE A 246 -9.03 4.37 3.30
C ILE A 246 -9.13 3.08 4.11
N ILE A 247 -9.50 1.98 3.44
CA ILE A 247 -9.48 0.63 3.99
C ILE A 247 -8.47 -0.21 3.21
N LEU A 248 -7.58 -0.88 3.95
CA LEU A 248 -6.53 -1.74 3.41
C LEU A 248 -6.66 -3.14 4.03
N ASP A 249 -6.97 -4.14 3.23
CA ASP A 249 -7.00 -5.54 3.67
C ASP A 249 -5.82 -6.29 3.05
N GLU A 250 -4.81 -6.60 3.87
CA GLU A 250 -3.55 -7.28 3.49
C GLU A 250 -2.87 -6.69 2.25
N PRO A 251 -2.61 -5.38 2.20
CA PRO A 251 -2.19 -4.69 0.98
C PRO A 251 -0.79 -5.10 0.49
N THR A 252 0.00 -5.77 1.32
CA THR A 252 1.38 -6.17 1.00
C THR A 252 1.50 -7.61 0.51
N SER A 253 0.43 -8.42 0.59
CA SER A 253 0.50 -9.89 0.47
C SER A 253 0.97 -10.41 -0.89
N HIS A 254 0.78 -9.67 -1.99
CA HIS A 254 1.16 -10.08 -3.35
C HIS A 254 2.12 -9.10 -4.04
N LEU A 255 2.64 -8.11 -3.27
CA LEU A 255 3.53 -7.10 -3.79
C LEU A 255 5.00 -7.54 -3.68
N ASP A 256 5.81 -7.11 -4.64
CA ASP A 256 7.26 -7.13 -4.51
C ASP A 256 7.74 -5.96 -3.62
N LEU A 257 8.99 -6.03 -3.17
CA LEU A 257 9.53 -5.06 -2.23
C LEU A 257 9.47 -3.61 -2.75
N PRO A 258 9.81 -3.30 -4.01
CA PRO A 258 9.63 -1.95 -4.54
C PRO A 258 8.19 -1.43 -4.49
N SER A 259 7.20 -2.30 -4.78
CA SER A 259 5.78 -1.95 -4.75
C SER A 259 5.28 -1.69 -3.33
N ILE A 260 5.75 -2.47 -2.35
CA ILE A 260 5.47 -2.22 -0.93
C ILE A 260 6.00 -0.84 -0.53
N GLU A 261 7.22 -0.48 -0.92
CA GLU A 261 7.80 0.82 -0.61
C GLU A 261 7.06 1.99 -1.28
N GLU A 262 6.59 1.80 -2.50
CA GLU A 262 5.74 2.80 -3.19
C GLU A 262 4.41 3.00 -2.46
N LEU A 263 3.76 1.90 -2.05
CA LEU A 263 2.53 1.93 -1.27
C LEU A 263 2.75 2.61 0.09
N GLU A 264 3.79 2.24 0.82
CA GLU A 264 4.14 2.84 2.09
C GLU A 264 4.36 4.37 2.00
N ARG A 265 5.05 4.84 0.96
CA ARG A 265 5.23 6.28 0.71
C ARG A 265 3.91 6.97 0.42
N ALA A 266 3.08 6.34 -0.43
CA ALA A 266 1.77 6.83 -0.75
C ALA A 266 0.91 7.01 0.51
N LEU A 267 0.86 5.98 1.36
CA LEU A 267 0.09 6.00 2.59
C LEU A 267 0.66 6.94 3.66
N SER A 268 1.99 7.11 3.70
CA SER A 268 2.64 8.07 4.61
C SER A 268 2.30 9.53 4.27
N ALA A 269 2.09 9.83 2.99
CA ALA A 269 1.68 11.14 2.51
C ALA A 269 0.16 11.37 2.59
N TYR A 270 -0.62 10.35 2.92
CA TYR A 270 -2.06 10.46 3.05
C TYR A 270 -2.44 10.97 4.44
N HIS A 271 -3.26 12.02 4.48
CA HIS A 271 -3.67 12.72 5.71
C HIS A 271 -5.08 12.37 6.19
N GLY A 272 -5.84 11.60 5.43
CA GLY A 272 -7.16 11.12 5.85
C GLY A 272 -7.09 9.96 6.84
N ALA A 273 -8.25 9.47 7.25
CA ALA A 273 -8.35 8.32 8.13
C ALA A 273 -8.02 7.00 7.42
N MET A 274 -7.56 6.01 8.17
CA MET A 274 -7.14 4.73 7.64
C MET A 274 -7.52 3.59 8.58
N ILE A 275 -8.15 2.54 8.04
CA ILE A 275 -8.34 1.25 8.72
C ILE A 275 -7.53 0.23 7.94
N TYR A 276 -6.69 -0.55 8.61
CA TYR A 276 -5.87 -1.53 7.91
C TYR A 276 -5.72 -2.85 8.66
N ILE A 277 -5.58 -3.90 7.87
CA ILE A 277 -5.19 -5.24 8.29
C ILE A 277 -3.86 -5.52 7.62
N SER A 278 -2.85 -5.93 8.37
CA SER A 278 -1.59 -6.39 7.79
C SER A 278 -0.87 -7.37 8.70
N HIS A 279 -0.25 -8.37 8.11
CA HIS A 279 0.68 -9.29 8.77
C HIS A 279 2.15 -8.88 8.60
N ASP A 280 2.42 -7.83 7.85
CA ASP A 280 3.75 -7.26 7.70
C ASP A 280 4.05 -6.32 8.87
N ASN A 281 4.91 -6.76 9.78
CA ASN A 281 5.26 -5.97 10.97
C ASN A 281 5.99 -4.66 10.61
N TYR A 282 6.74 -4.63 9.50
CA TYR A 282 7.40 -3.40 9.07
C TYR A 282 6.38 -2.38 8.57
N PHE A 283 5.44 -2.82 7.75
CA PHE A 283 4.34 -2.00 7.26
C PHE A 283 3.48 -1.45 8.41
N ARG A 284 3.12 -2.31 9.37
CA ARG A 284 2.37 -1.94 10.58
C ARG A 284 3.10 -0.87 11.41
N HIS A 285 4.39 -1.09 11.68
CA HIS A 285 5.21 -0.17 12.47
C HIS A 285 5.34 1.21 11.80
N LYS A 286 5.37 1.25 10.47
CA LYS A 286 5.49 2.48 9.71
C LYS A 286 4.19 3.29 9.68
N LEU A 287 3.04 2.63 9.64
CA LEU A 287 1.74 3.30 9.66
C LEU A 287 1.37 3.79 11.06
N SER A 288 1.78 3.11 12.12
CA SER A 288 1.59 3.46 13.54
C SER A 288 0.18 3.94 13.86
N GLY A 289 -0.72 3.03 14.25
CA GLY A 289 -2.12 3.34 14.56
C GLY A 289 -2.55 2.81 15.92
N GLU A 290 -3.75 3.17 16.33
CA GLU A 290 -4.47 2.49 17.39
C GLU A 290 -4.72 1.03 16.97
N VAL A 291 -4.59 0.09 17.90
CA VAL A 291 -4.76 -1.34 17.64
C VAL A 291 -6.05 -1.83 18.28
N VAL A 292 -6.94 -2.38 17.48
CA VAL A 292 -8.11 -3.12 17.95
C VAL A 292 -7.84 -4.61 17.78
N GLU A 293 -7.75 -5.31 18.90
CA GLU A 293 -7.55 -6.74 18.93
C GLU A 293 -8.87 -7.47 18.68
N ILE A 294 -8.89 -8.34 17.67
CA ILE A 294 -10.03 -9.20 17.39
C ILE A 294 -9.68 -10.61 17.87
N ALA A 295 -10.34 -11.03 18.97
CA ALA A 295 -10.22 -12.36 19.52
C ALA A 295 -11.37 -13.25 19.02
N PRO A 296 -11.13 -14.56 18.79
CA PRO A 296 -12.21 -15.48 18.46
C PRO A 296 -13.21 -15.55 19.63
N PHE A 297 -14.48 -15.71 19.28
CA PHE A 297 -15.50 -15.99 20.27
C PHE A 297 -15.13 -17.27 21.02
N SER A 298 -15.04 -17.20 22.34
CA SER A 298 -14.93 -18.35 23.24
C SER A 298 -16.19 -18.41 24.09
N GLU A 299 -16.92 -19.51 24.01
CA GLU A 299 -18.05 -19.80 24.92
C GLU A 299 -17.64 -19.78 26.39
#